data_3a6d0d6c6416c687005d0e02dd52b5fe
#
_entry.id   3a6d0d6c6416c687005d0e02dd52b5fe
#
_cell.length_a   1.000
_cell.length_b   1.000
_cell.length_c   1.000
_cell.angle_alpha   90.00
_cell.angle_beta   90.00
_cell.angle_gamma   90.00
#
_symmetry.space_group_name_H-M   'P 1'
#
loop_
_entity.id
_entity.type
_entity.pdbx_description
1 polymer ?
#
loop_
_entity_poly.entity_id
_entity_poly.type
_entity_poly.pdbx_seq_one_letter_code
_entity_poly.pdbx_strand_id
1 'polypeptide(L)'
;ATEKQFSYEGLSVEAAVKHLAKFASDIWQIHPFGEGNTRATAVFMIKYMKTFGFRVNNDAFRENSWYFRNALVRANYNNLQKGIHSTTKFLELFFSNLLLGTNHELKNRYMHIDFADKSTLQSINSKVPKYQFDTLDCTLEELAVLELVAKDPAIKQQEIAEQTGKSIATIKRIMKSLQDKNYIRRESGKRYG
;
A
#
# COMPACT_ATOMS: atom_id res chain seq x y z
N ALA A 1 -9.00 12.46 -14.51
CA ALA A 1 -9.01 11.78 -15.82
C ALA A 1 -7.80 10.82 -15.95
N THR A 2 -6.66 11.17 -15.43
CA THR A 2 -5.39 10.41 -15.55
C THR A 2 -5.39 9.08 -14.80
N GLU A 3 -6.01 8.99 -13.62
CA GLU A 3 -6.02 7.76 -12.81
C GLU A 3 -6.81 6.62 -13.46
N LYS A 4 -7.87 6.92 -14.22
CA LYS A 4 -8.62 5.89 -14.96
C LYS A 4 -7.79 5.20 -16.05
N GLN A 5 -6.73 5.84 -16.51
CA GLN A 5 -5.81 5.33 -17.53
C GLN A 5 -4.54 4.72 -16.91
N PHE A 6 -4.37 4.87 -15.58
CA PHE A 6 -3.22 4.34 -14.88
C PHE A 6 -3.39 2.85 -14.65
N SER A 7 -2.36 2.07 -14.99
CA SER A 7 -2.34 0.63 -14.74
C SER A 7 -1.34 0.31 -13.64
N TYR A 8 -1.81 -0.43 -12.65
CA TYR A 8 -0.94 -1.01 -11.62
C TYR A 8 -0.32 -2.33 -12.05
N GLU A 9 -0.71 -2.85 -13.22
CA GLU A 9 -0.20 -4.12 -13.74
C GLU A 9 1.31 -4.03 -13.99
N GLY A 10 2.06 -4.94 -13.42
CA GLY A 10 3.52 -5.01 -13.56
C GLY A 10 4.32 -4.00 -12.73
N LEU A 11 3.66 -3.10 -11.97
CA LEU A 11 4.40 -2.20 -11.08
C LEU A 11 4.98 -2.94 -9.88
N SER A 12 6.19 -2.55 -9.47
CA SER A 12 6.73 -2.95 -8.18
C SER A 12 5.86 -2.41 -7.05
N VAL A 13 5.86 -3.11 -5.91
CA VAL A 13 5.10 -2.68 -4.73
C VAL A 13 5.50 -1.29 -4.27
N GLU A 14 6.80 -0.97 -4.30
CA GLU A 14 7.30 0.35 -3.94
C GLU A 14 6.76 1.45 -4.86
N ALA A 15 6.76 1.22 -6.18
CA ALA A 15 6.22 2.16 -7.16
C ALA A 15 4.71 2.36 -6.96
N ALA A 16 3.99 1.29 -6.65
CA ALA A 16 2.57 1.35 -6.37
C ALA A 16 2.25 2.11 -5.08
N VAL A 17 3.02 1.91 -4.00
CA VAL A 17 2.88 2.67 -2.74
C VAL A 17 3.12 4.16 -2.98
N LYS A 18 4.16 4.53 -3.74
CA LYS A 18 4.44 5.93 -4.10
C LYS A 18 3.28 6.54 -4.90
N HIS A 19 2.76 5.79 -5.86
CA HIS A 19 1.62 6.26 -6.66
C HIS A 19 0.35 6.43 -5.79
N LEU A 20 0.03 5.46 -4.94
CA LEU A 20 -1.11 5.55 -4.02
C LEU A 20 -1.00 6.73 -3.06
N ALA A 21 0.21 6.99 -2.53
CA ALA A 21 0.46 8.13 -1.66
C ALA A 21 0.21 9.47 -2.38
N LYS A 22 0.71 9.59 -3.61
CA LYS A 22 0.48 10.77 -4.46
C LYS A 22 -1.01 10.92 -4.79
N PHE A 23 -1.67 9.85 -5.19
CA PHE A 23 -3.08 9.84 -5.55
C PHE A 23 -3.98 10.21 -4.36
N ALA A 24 -3.72 9.67 -3.17
CA ALA A 24 -4.44 10.04 -1.95
C ALA A 24 -4.28 11.54 -1.63
N SER A 25 -3.06 12.08 -1.80
CA SER A 25 -2.77 13.51 -1.63
C SER A 25 -3.56 14.36 -2.62
N ASP A 26 -3.58 13.99 -3.89
CA ASP A 26 -4.26 14.73 -4.95
C ASP A 26 -5.79 14.75 -4.75
N ILE A 27 -6.39 13.60 -4.38
CA ILE A 27 -7.81 13.52 -4.05
C ILE A 27 -8.14 14.39 -2.84
N TRP A 28 -7.33 14.32 -1.79
CA TRP A 28 -7.57 15.11 -0.58
C TRP A 28 -7.53 16.61 -0.86
N GLN A 29 -6.66 17.06 -1.77
CA GLN A 29 -6.52 18.47 -2.13
C GLN A 29 -7.76 19.05 -2.83
N ILE A 30 -8.59 18.22 -3.46
CA ILE A 30 -9.84 18.67 -4.10
C ILE A 30 -10.78 19.32 -3.09
N HIS A 31 -10.77 18.88 -1.82
CA HIS A 31 -11.59 19.42 -0.73
C HIS A 31 -13.06 19.66 -1.11
N PRO A 32 -13.81 18.64 -1.59
CA PRO A 32 -15.16 18.83 -2.09
C PRO A 32 -16.19 19.12 -0.99
N PHE A 33 -15.84 18.93 0.28
CA PHE A 33 -16.73 19.10 1.42
C PHE A 33 -16.24 20.22 2.32
N GLY A 34 -17.15 20.92 3.04
CA GLY A 34 -16.79 21.90 4.06
C GLY A 34 -15.95 21.28 5.18
N GLU A 35 -16.27 20.03 5.57
CA GLU A 35 -15.50 19.26 6.55
C GLU A 35 -15.54 17.76 6.23
N GLY A 36 -14.72 16.96 6.90
CA GLY A 36 -14.69 15.51 6.72
C GLY A 36 -13.88 15.01 5.51
N ASN A 37 -13.17 15.90 4.79
CA ASN A 37 -12.40 15.52 3.60
C ASN A 37 -11.39 14.40 3.85
N THR A 38 -10.71 14.39 5.02
CA THR A 38 -9.78 13.31 5.40
C THR A 38 -10.49 11.97 5.54
N ARG A 39 -11.67 11.95 6.17
CA ARG A 39 -12.48 10.73 6.31
C ARG A 39 -12.98 10.23 4.95
N ALA A 40 -13.44 11.15 4.10
CA ALA A 40 -13.88 10.82 2.74
C ALA A 40 -12.73 10.23 1.92
N THR A 41 -11.53 10.82 2.00
CA THR A 41 -10.33 10.29 1.34
C THR A 41 -9.97 8.89 1.87
N ALA A 42 -10.00 8.67 3.19
CA ALA A 42 -9.74 7.35 3.77
C ALA A 42 -10.71 6.29 3.26
N VAL A 43 -12.02 6.58 3.29
CA VAL A 43 -13.06 5.64 2.79
C VAL A 43 -12.89 5.38 1.29
N PHE A 44 -12.58 6.41 0.52
CA PHE A 44 -12.31 6.26 -0.91
C PHE A 44 -11.10 5.35 -1.13
N MET A 45 -9.97 5.60 -0.45
CA MET A 45 -8.76 4.80 -0.61
C MET A 45 -8.96 3.34 -0.19
N ILE A 46 -9.73 3.07 0.87
CA ILE A 46 -10.11 1.71 1.26
C ILE A 46 -10.86 1.01 0.13
N LYS A 47 -11.88 1.66 -0.44
CA LYS A 47 -12.65 1.09 -1.55
C LYS A 47 -11.78 0.88 -2.78
N TYR A 48 -10.94 1.85 -3.09
CA TYR A 48 -10.03 1.82 -4.24
C TYR A 48 -9.03 0.66 -4.13
N MET A 49 -8.35 0.50 -2.99
CA MET A 49 -7.42 -0.61 -2.78
C MET A 49 -8.09 -1.99 -2.85
N LYS A 50 -9.37 -2.08 -2.44
CA LYS A 50 -10.15 -3.32 -2.59
C LYS A 50 -10.35 -3.73 -4.05
N THR A 51 -10.35 -2.78 -5.00
CA THR A 51 -10.45 -3.12 -6.44
C THR A 51 -9.23 -3.88 -6.95
N PHE A 52 -8.09 -3.81 -6.25
CA PHE A 52 -6.88 -4.59 -6.55
C PHE A 52 -6.80 -5.92 -5.78
N GLY A 53 -7.81 -6.24 -4.98
CA GLY A 53 -7.88 -7.48 -4.20
C GLY A 53 -7.29 -7.37 -2.79
N PHE A 54 -6.89 -6.17 -2.32
CA PHE A 54 -6.41 -5.99 -0.95
C PHE A 54 -7.56 -6.04 0.07
N ARG A 55 -7.34 -6.77 1.16
CA ARG A 55 -8.25 -6.81 2.31
C ARG A 55 -7.95 -5.66 3.27
N VAL A 56 -8.32 -4.47 2.89
CA VAL A 56 -8.15 -3.27 3.71
C VAL A 56 -9.45 -2.98 4.46
N ASN A 57 -9.33 -2.77 5.77
CA ASN A 57 -10.41 -2.30 6.64
C ASN A 57 -10.16 -0.86 7.11
N ASN A 58 -11.05 -0.34 7.95
CA ASN A 58 -10.94 1.02 8.48
C ASN A 58 -10.03 1.13 9.71
N ASP A 59 -9.55 0.01 10.28
CA ASP A 59 -8.88 0.04 11.59
C ASP A 59 -7.57 0.82 11.54
N ALA A 60 -6.73 0.57 10.55
CA ALA A 60 -5.47 1.30 10.39
C ALA A 60 -5.68 2.82 10.24
N PHE A 61 -6.72 3.23 9.49
CA PHE A 61 -7.08 4.64 9.33
C PHE A 61 -7.65 5.25 10.61
N ARG A 62 -8.44 4.50 11.37
CA ARG A 62 -9.01 4.93 12.65
C ARG A 62 -7.91 5.12 13.70
N GLU A 63 -7.04 4.14 13.86
CA GLU A 63 -5.96 4.12 14.84
C GLU A 63 -4.90 5.19 14.54
N ASN A 64 -4.66 5.47 13.27
CA ASN A 64 -3.67 6.45 12.82
C ASN A 64 -4.30 7.69 12.17
N SER A 65 -5.53 8.06 12.56
CA SER A 65 -6.31 9.14 11.90
C SER A 65 -5.59 10.48 11.91
N TRP A 66 -4.96 10.85 13.02
CA TRP A 66 -4.16 12.08 13.13
C TRP A 66 -2.90 12.03 12.27
N TYR A 67 -2.23 10.88 12.24
CA TYR A 67 -1.06 10.68 11.40
C TYR A 67 -1.43 10.82 9.93
N PHE A 68 -2.47 10.11 9.49
CA PHE A 68 -2.93 10.15 8.10
C PHE A 68 -3.31 11.57 7.67
N ARG A 69 -4.06 12.30 8.52
CA ARG A 69 -4.40 13.70 8.27
C ARG A 69 -3.16 14.58 8.13
N ASN A 70 -2.23 14.49 9.06
CA ASN A 70 -1.02 15.30 9.05
C ASN A 70 -0.10 14.94 7.87
N ALA A 71 -0.05 13.66 7.48
CA ALA A 71 0.68 13.21 6.30
C ALA A 71 0.09 13.80 5.00
N LEU A 72 -1.24 13.89 4.89
CA LEU A 72 -1.92 14.57 3.77
C LEU A 72 -1.60 16.08 3.76
N VAL A 73 -1.63 16.74 4.91
CA VAL A 73 -1.21 18.15 5.03
C VAL A 73 0.24 18.30 4.59
N ARG A 74 1.13 17.44 5.08
CA ARG A 74 2.57 17.53 4.78
C ARG A 74 2.89 17.24 3.31
N ALA A 75 2.07 16.40 2.67
CA ALA A 75 2.18 16.11 1.24
C ALA A 75 1.81 17.32 0.35
N ASN A 76 1.05 18.28 0.88
CA ASN A 76 0.58 19.46 0.15
C ASN A 76 1.16 20.78 0.68
N TYR A 77 1.96 20.77 1.75
CA TYR A 77 2.50 21.98 2.35
C TYR A 77 3.86 22.35 1.75
N ASN A 78 3.94 23.56 1.20
CA ASN A 78 5.17 24.18 0.73
C ASN A 78 5.39 25.53 1.42
N ASN A 79 6.62 25.79 1.85
CA ASN A 79 7.08 27.10 2.27
C ASN A 79 8.50 27.33 1.75
N LEU A 80 8.60 27.89 0.54
CA LEU A 80 9.87 28.06 -0.16
C LEU A 80 10.80 29.04 0.56
N GLN A 81 10.25 30.03 1.29
CA GLN A 81 11.05 30.98 2.06
C GLN A 81 11.81 30.31 3.20
N LYS A 82 11.22 29.25 3.78
CA LYS A 82 11.83 28.42 4.82
C LYS A 82 12.53 27.17 4.28
N GLY A 83 12.63 27.01 2.97
CA GLY A 83 13.20 25.80 2.34
C GLY A 83 12.38 24.53 2.57
N ILE A 84 11.07 24.66 2.86
CA ILE A 84 10.19 23.53 3.13
C ILE A 84 9.47 23.14 1.86
N HIS A 85 9.68 21.90 1.43
CA HIS A 85 9.00 21.30 0.27
C HIS A 85 7.96 20.27 0.69
N SER A 86 6.89 20.14 -0.09
CA SER A 86 5.90 19.07 0.08
C SER A 86 6.57 17.69 -0.07
N THR A 87 6.05 16.71 0.64
CA THR A 87 6.57 15.33 0.56
C THR A 87 5.50 14.30 0.85
N THR A 88 5.41 13.27 0.03
CA THR A 88 4.52 12.11 0.20
C THR A 88 5.10 11.03 1.12
N LYS A 89 6.35 11.16 1.55
CA LYS A 89 7.08 10.15 2.33
C LYS A 89 6.28 9.60 3.52
N PHE A 90 5.57 10.45 4.25
CA PHE A 90 4.79 10.01 5.41
C PHE A 90 3.53 9.22 5.01
N LEU A 91 2.93 9.53 3.88
CA LEU A 91 1.86 8.71 3.29
C LEU A 91 2.40 7.38 2.79
N GLU A 92 3.59 7.37 2.20
CA GLU A 92 4.26 6.14 1.75
C GLU A 92 4.52 5.20 2.92
N LEU A 93 5.00 5.70 4.08
CA LEU A 93 5.17 4.90 5.29
C LEU A 93 3.84 4.31 5.79
N PHE A 94 2.78 5.12 5.78
CA PHE A 94 1.45 4.67 6.16
C PHE A 94 0.92 3.55 5.23
N PHE A 95 1.00 3.75 3.91
CA PHE A 95 0.55 2.75 2.94
C PHE A 95 1.46 1.51 2.92
N SER A 96 2.76 1.64 3.20
CA SER A 96 3.65 0.51 3.38
C SER A 96 3.20 -0.36 4.56
N ASN A 97 2.91 0.24 5.71
CA ASN A 97 2.38 -0.51 6.86
C ASN A 97 1.05 -1.19 6.51
N LEU A 98 0.17 -0.50 5.78
CA LEU A 98 -1.16 -0.99 5.45
C LEU A 98 -1.13 -2.15 4.43
N LEU A 99 -0.27 -2.06 3.41
CA LEU A 99 -0.27 -2.98 2.27
C LEU A 99 0.79 -4.08 2.39
N LEU A 100 1.93 -3.78 3.03
CA LEU A 100 3.07 -4.68 3.14
C LEU A 100 3.21 -5.28 4.54
N GLY A 101 2.35 -4.88 5.49
CA GLY A 101 2.49 -5.28 6.89
C GLY A 101 3.80 -4.80 7.53
N THR A 102 4.40 -3.71 7.00
CA THR A 102 5.57 -3.10 7.62
C THR A 102 5.20 -2.52 8.98
N ASN A 103 6.18 -2.34 9.84
CA ASN A 103 5.98 -1.73 11.16
C ASN A 103 6.77 -0.42 11.27
N HIS A 104 6.59 0.48 10.30
CA HIS A 104 7.16 1.81 10.39
C HIS A 104 6.50 2.59 11.53
N GLU A 105 7.31 3.29 12.29
CA GLU A 105 6.83 4.13 13.37
C GLU A 105 6.10 5.37 12.82
N LEU A 106 4.79 5.45 13.05
CA LEU A 106 3.92 6.52 12.56
C LEU A 106 3.78 7.64 13.61
N LYS A 107 4.83 8.46 13.77
CA LYS A 107 4.84 9.56 14.75
C LYS A 107 4.61 10.92 14.10
N ASN A 108 3.61 11.65 14.58
CA ASN A 108 3.27 13.00 14.10
C ASN A 108 4.42 14.00 14.26
N ARG A 109 5.26 13.87 15.29
CA ARG A 109 6.39 14.76 15.55
C ARG A 109 7.38 14.81 14.38
N TYR A 110 7.53 13.73 13.61
CA TYR A 110 8.45 13.68 12.46
C TYR A 110 7.97 14.52 11.26
N MET A 111 6.69 14.88 11.25
CA MET A 111 6.10 15.75 10.24
C MET A 111 6.19 17.24 10.55
N HIS A 112 6.59 17.57 11.80
CA HIS A 112 6.69 18.97 12.22
C HIS A 112 7.84 19.65 11.48
N ILE A 113 7.59 20.84 10.94
CA ILE A 113 8.53 21.58 10.09
C ILE A 113 9.77 22.08 10.85
N ASP A 114 9.63 22.29 12.16
CA ASP A 114 10.72 22.71 13.05
C ASP A 114 11.42 21.50 13.72
N PHE A 115 11.05 20.28 13.34
CA PHE A 115 11.70 19.09 13.86
C PHE A 115 13.04 18.86 13.16
N ALA A 116 14.10 19.39 13.79
CA ALA A 116 15.44 19.52 13.21
C ALA A 116 16.30 18.25 13.33
N ASP A 117 15.71 17.06 13.27
CA ASP A 117 16.50 15.82 13.35
C ASP A 117 16.73 15.19 11.98
N LYS A 118 17.77 15.69 11.29
CA LYS A 118 18.24 15.11 10.02
C LYS A 118 18.70 13.64 10.18
N SER A 119 19.08 13.21 11.38
CA SER A 119 19.52 11.86 11.69
C SER A 119 18.34 10.88 11.73
N THR A 120 17.17 11.33 12.17
CA THR A 120 15.97 10.48 12.28
C THR A 120 15.38 10.15 10.90
N LEU A 121 15.50 11.05 9.91
CA LEU A 121 15.04 10.76 8.54
C LEU A 121 15.95 9.72 7.84
N GLN A 122 17.23 9.68 8.20
CA GLN A 122 18.15 8.64 7.71
C GLN A 122 17.94 7.31 8.45
N SER A 123 17.63 7.34 9.75
CA SER A 123 17.37 6.12 10.54
C SER A 123 16.02 5.45 10.19
N ILE A 124 15.03 6.22 9.70
CA ILE A 124 13.78 5.66 9.16
C ILE A 124 14.07 4.86 7.88
N ASN A 125 15.05 5.28 7.09
CA ASN A 125 15.47 4.54 5.88
C ASN A 125 16.36 3.31 6.19
N SER A 126 17.00 3.24 7.37
CA SER A 126 17.95 2.17 7.72
C SER A 126 17.36 1.06 8.58
N LYS A 127 16.15 1.23 9.12
CA LYS A 127 15.41 0.22 9.90
C LYS A 127 14.18 -0.25 9.13
N VAL A 128 14.34 -0.61 7.87
CA VAL A 128 13.37 -1.49 7.22
C VAL A 128 13.58 -2.86 7.86
N PRO A 129 12.61 -3.41 8.59
CA PRO A 129 12.72 -4.79 9.03
C PRO A 129 12.93 -5.62 7.76
N LYS A 130 13.99 -6.42 7.75
CA LYS A 130 14.23 -7.39 6.68
C LYS A 130 13.02 -8.32 6.71
N TYR A 131 12.12 -8.17 5.73
CA TYR A 131 10.94 -9.01 5.64
C TYR A 131 11.35 -10.48 5.62
N GLN A 132 10.55 -11.29 6.28
CA GLN A 132 10.63 -12.74 6.18
C GLN A 132 10.32 -13.23 4.74
N PHE A 133 9.79 -12.31 3.90
CA PHE A 133 9.61 -12.51 2.47
C PHE A 133 10.19 -11.32 1.73
N ASP A 134 11.18 -11.55 0.89
CA ASP A 134 11.78 -10.57 -0.01
C ASP A 134 10.76 -10.29 -1.14
N THR A 135 9.74 -9.46 -0.85
CA THR A 135 8.64 -9.16 -1.77
C THR A 135 8.94 -8.00 -2.70
N LEU A 136 10.20 -7.55 -2.78
CA LEU A 136 10.63 -6.43 -3.61
C LEU A 136 10.32 -6.63 -5.10
N ASP A 137 10.25 -7.89 -5.55
CA ASP A 137 9.93 -8.24 -6.94
C ASP A 137 8.46 -8.58 -7.18
N CYS A 138 7.61 -8.45 -6.17
CA CYS A 138 6.18 -8.72 -6.31
C CYS A 138 5.43 -7.50 -6.85
N THR A 139 4.46 -7.74 -7.73
CA THR A 139 3.45 -6.75 -8.08
C THR A 139 2.37 -6.67 -7.00
N LEU A 140 1.56 -5.60 -7.00
CA LEU A 140 0.43 -5.47 -6.09
C LEU A 140 -0.54 -6.65 -6.17
N GLU A 141 -0.78 -7.15 -7.38
CA GLU A 141 -1.68 -8.28 -7.63
C GLU A 141 -1.09 -9.59 -7.09
N GLU A 142 0.22 -9.79 -7.27
CA GLU A 142 0.95 -10.93 -6.73
C GLU A 142 0.94 -10.91 -5.20
N LEU A 143 1.13 -9.73 -4.59
CA LEU A 143 1.09 -9.58 -3.15
C LEU A 143 -0.29 -9.92 -2.58
N ALA A 144 -1.38 -9.44 -3.19
CA ALA A 144 -2.74 -9.75 -2.77
C ALA A 144 -3.02 -11.27 -2.80
N VAL A 145 -2.55 -11.97 -3.85
CA VAL A 145 -2.66 -13.44 -3.95
C VAL A 145 -1.77 -14.12 -2.91
N LEU A 146 -0.57 -13.64 -2.70
CA LEU A 146 0.38 -14.19 -1.72
C LEU A 146 -0.18 -14.10 -0.29
N GLU A 147 -0.82 -12.99 0.08
CA GLU A 147 -1.51 -12.85 1.37
C GLU A 147 -2.62 -13.87 1.58
N LEU A 148 -3.40 -14.18 0.54
CA LEU A 148 -4.45 -15.19 0.61
C LEU A 148 -3.88 -16.59 0.82
N VAL A 149 -2.85 -16.94 0.04
CA VAL A 149 -2.14 -18.22 0.16
C VAL A 149 -1.45 -18.36 1.52
N ALA A 150 -0.85 -17.28 2.05
CA ALA A 150 -0.21 -17.30 3.37
C ALA A 150 -1.23 -17.52 4.52
N LYS A 151 -2.47 -17.04 4.37
CA LYS A 151 -3.55 -17.26 5.35
C LYS A 151 -4.14 -18.65 5.27
N ASP A 152 -4.31 -19.18 4.07
CA ASP A 152 -4.79 -20.52 3.81
C ASP A 152 -3.97 -21.16 2.68
N PRO A 153 -2.94 -21.95 3.02
CA PRO A 153 -2.11 -22.64 2.03
C PRO A 153 -2.89 -23.64 1.15
N ALA A 154 -4.09 -24.08 1.56
CA ALA A 154 -4.94 -25.00 0.84
C ALA A 154 -5.98 -24.30 -0.05
N ILE A 155 -6.03 -22.97 -0.06
CA ILE A 155 -7.00 -22.16 -0.80
C ILE A 155 -7.02 -22.53 -2.29
N LYS A 156 -8.20 -22.71 -2.85
CA LYS A 156 -8.37 -23.04 -4.28
C LYS A 156 -8.24 -21.78 -5.14
N GLN A 157 -7.72 -21.95 -6.36
CA GLN A 157 -7.60 -20.85 -7.32
C GLN A 157 -8.93 -20.16 -7.63
N GLN A 158 -10.03 -20.90 -7.57
CA GLN A 158 -11.38 -20.35 -7.76
C GLN A 158 -11.76 -19.40 -6.62
N GLU A 159 -11.47 -19.77 -5.37
CA GLU A 159 -11.73 -18.93 -4.19
C GLU A 159 -10.86 -17.66 -4.22
N ILE A 160 -9.59 -17.79 -4.65
CA ILE A 160 -8.73 -16.62 -4.87
C ILE A 160 -9.33 -15.69 -5.94
N ALA A 161 -9.85 -16.26 -7.05
CA ALA A 161 -10.47 -15.49 -8.12
C ALA A 161 -11.70 -14.71 -7.61
N GLU A 162 -12.57 -15.37 -6.85
CA GLU A 162 -13.76 -14.74 -6.24
C GLU A 162 -13.39 -13.63 -5.23
N GLN A 163 -12.39 -13.88 -4.37
CA GLN A 163 -11.97 -12.92 -3.36
C GLN A 163 -11.25 -11.70 -3.93
N THR A 164 -10.52 -11.88 -5.03
CA THR A 164 -9.77 -10.79 -5.69
C THR A 164 -10.55 -10.11 -6.81
N GLY A 165 -11.71 -10.67 -7.21
CA GLY A 165 -12.49 -10.17 -8.34
C GLY A 165 -11.81 -10.37 -9.70
N LYS A 166 -10.81 -11.27 -9.79
CA LYS A 166 -10.04 -11.53 -11.01
C LYS A 166 -10.49 -12.82 -11.71
N SER A 167 -10.18 -12.92 -13.00
CA SER A 167 -10.45 -14.17 -13.74
C SER A 167 -9.53 -15.30 -13.27
N ILE A 168 -10.00 -16.55 -13.36
CA ILE A 168 -9.20 -17.74 -13.05
C ILE A 168 -7.92 -17.80 -13.91
N ALA A 169 -7.98 -17.32 -15.15
CA ALA A 169 -6.82 -17.25 -16.04
C ALA A 169 -5.74 -16.30 -15.48
N THR A 170 -6.16 -15.14 -14.98
CA THR A 170 -5.27 -14.16 -14.31
C THR A 170 -4.65 -14.77 -13.05
N ILE A 171 -5.45 -15.44 -12.20
CA ILE A 171 -4.96 -16.10 -11.00
C ILE A 171 -3.93 -17.20 -11.33
N LYS A 172 -4.18 -18.01 -12.36
CA LYS A 172 -3.20 -19.02 -12.80
C LYS A 172 -1.87 -18.39 -13.23
N ARG A 173 -1.91 -17.25 -13.95
CA ARG A 173 -0.70 -16.50 -14.35
C ARG A 173 0.05 -15.98 -13.15
N ILE A 174 -0.66 -15.36 -12.19
CA ILE A 174 -0.07 -14.84 -10.95
C ILE A 174 0.55 -15.97 -10.12
N MET A 175 -0.16 -17.06 -9.90
CA MET A 175 0.35 -18.22 -9.16
C MET A 175 1.60 -18.82 -9.81
N LYS A 176 1.66 -18.86 -11.14
CA LYS A 176 2.85 -19.29 -11.87
C LYS A 176 4.02 -18.32 -11.65
N SER A 177 3.79 -17.01 -11.76
CA SER A 177 4.80 -16.00 -11.52
C SER A 177 5.36 -16.08 -10.08
N LEU A 178 4.50 -16.26 -9.08
CA LEU A 178 4.90 -16.46 -7.69
C LEU A 178 5.72 -17.73 -7.47
N GLN A 179 5.42 -18.80 -8.23
CA GLN A 179 6.23 -20.03 -8.22
C GLN A 179 7.60 -19.80 -8.88
N ASP A 180 7.64 -19.14 -10.04
CA ASP A 180 8.86 -18.84 -10.78
C ASP A 180 9.81 -17.94 -9.96
N LYS A 181 9.24 -17.07 -9.12
CA LYS A 181 9.94 -16.20 -8.16
C LYS A 181 10.27 -16.89 -6.82
N ASN A 182 9.93 -18.17 -6.64
CA ASN A 182 10.11 -18.96 -5.40
C ASN A 182 9.38 -18.44 -4.16
N TYR A 183 8.33 -17.62 -4.29
CA TYR A 183 7.51 -17.18 -3.15
C TYR A 183 6.56 -18.27 -2.66
N ILE A 184 6.07 -19.12 -3.55
CA ILE A 184 5.22 -20.25 -3.22
C ILE A 184 5.77 -21.52 -3.87
N ARG A 185 5.62 -22.64 -3.19
CA ARG A 185 5.97 -23.96 -3.69
C ARG A 185 4.73 -24.85 -3.69
N ARG A 186 4.52 -25.56 -4.78
CA ARG A 186 3.46 -26.56 -4.85
C ARG A 186 3.93 -27.81 -4.11
N GLU A 187 3.28 -28.15 -3.00
CA GLU A 187 3.45 -29.47 -2.42
C GLU A 187 2.69 -30.46 -3.31
N SER A 188 3.40 -31.51 -3.73
CA SER A 188 2.91 -32.50 -4.69
C SER A 188 1.65 -33.20 -4.20
N GLY A 189 0.50 -32.73 -4.66
CA GLY A 189 -0.75 -33.49 -4.58
C GLY A 189 -0.83 -34.43 -5.76
N LYS A 190 -0.98 -35.74 -5.53
CA LYS A 190 -1.38 -36.70 -6.55
C LYS A 190 -2.61 -36.15 -7.28
N ARG A 191 -2.57 -36.09 -8.62
CA ARG A 191 -3.77 -36.02 -9.43
C ARG A 191 -4.58 -37.26 -9.11
N TYR A 192 -5.67 -37.12 -8.39
CA TYR A 192 -6.77 -38.06 -8.49
C TYR A 192 -7.45 -37.74 -9.82
N GLY A 193 -7.35 -38.70 -10.74
CA GLY A 193 -8.05 -38.68 -12.01
C GLY A 193 -9.56 -38.76 -11.85
#